data_928192ab085c6baa103f53fc6bb519f8
#
_entry.id   928192ab085c6baa103f53fc6bb519f8
#
_cell.length_a   1.000
_cell.length_b   1.000
_cell.length_c   1.000
_cell.angle_alpha   90.00
_cell.angle_beta   90.00
_cell.angle_gamma   90.00
#
_symmetry.space_group_name_H-M   'P 1'
#
loop_
_entity.id
_entity.type
_entity.pdbx_description
1 polymer ?
#
loop_
_entity_poly.entity_id
_entity_poly.type
_entity_poly.pdbx_seq_one_letter_code
_entity_poly.pdbx_strand_id
1 'polypeptide(L)'
;MTTVLSSLKVIARPEIAPKPPVLGKRMKLLDKLDQQLSLAECMIEGREFEAYKERSVKDPETGERKKIRRRYIVRPWFYDSNEHYYFEVRISNKPIELEKGCPAIDVGAKANLPAVIKVVIDAVEKGELDEQLLAPAPKIGKKAKTDKTSANTEKQATKPSK
;
A
#
# COMPACT_ATOMS: atom_id res chain seq x y z
N MET A 1 -50.64 -0.67 -30.24
CA MET A 1 -49.97 0.18 -29.23
C MET A 1 -48.49 -0.11 -29.26
N THR A 2 -47.69 0.81 -29.77
CA THR A 2 -46.24 0.70 -29.80
C THR A 2 -45.71 1.00 -28.41
N THR A 3 -45.20 -0.03 -27.74
CA THR A 3 -44.60 0.15 -26.40
C THR A 3 -43.25 0.83 -26.54
N VAL A 4 -42.93 1.77 -25.64
CA VAL A 4 -41.66 2.49 -25.61
C VAL A 4 -40.47 1.56 -25.61
N LEU A 5 -40.64 0.33 -25.07
CA LEU A 5 -39.60 -0.70 -25.04
C LEU A 5 -39.28 -1.31 -26.42
N SER A 6 -40.16 -1.16 -27.43
CA SER A 6 -39.90 -1.67 -28.78
C SER A 6 -38.77 -0.95 -29.52
N SER A 7 -38.38 0.26 -29.04
CA SER A 7 -37.25 1.00 -29.57
C SER A 7 -35.89 0.53 -29.01
N LEU A 8 -35.92 -0.32 -27.98
CA LEU A 8 -34.70 -0.86 -27.34
C LEU A 8 -34.41 -2.25 -27.84
N LYS A 9 -33.13 -2.50 -28.16
CA LYS A 9 -32.67 -3.86 -28.48
C LYS A 9 -32.52 -4.67 -27.20
N VAL A 10 -33.59 -5.34 -26.78
CA VAL A 10 -33.57 -6.21 -25.61
C VAL A 10 -32.90 -7.54 -25.98
N ILE A 11 -31.85 -7.87 -25.25
CA ILE A 11 -31.12 -9.13 -25.41
C ILE A 11 -31.10 -9.91 -24.11
N ALA A 12 -30.89 -11.21 -24.18
CA ALA A 12 -30.63 -12.02 -23.00
C ALA A 12 -29.36 -11.50 -22.29
N ARG A 13 -29.32 -11.64 -20.97
CA ARG A 13 -28.16 -11.21 -20.18
C ARG A 13 -26.90 -11.91 -20.68
N PRO A 14 -25.89 -11.19 -21.21
CA PRO A 14 -24.65 -11.83 -21.63
C PRO A 14 -23.92 -12.41 -20.43
N GLU A 15 -23.40 -13.62 -20.57
CA GLU A 15 -22.50 -14.21 -19.59
C GLU A 15 -21.12 -13.51 -19.70
N ILE A 16 -20.88 -12.59 -18.80
CA ILE A 16 -19.60 -11.87 -18.73
C ILE A 16 -18.71 -12.64 -17.77
N ALA A 17 -17.63 -13.21 -18.28
CA ALA A 17 -16.62 -13.84 -17.46
C ALA A 17 -16.07 -12.85 -16.43
N PRO A 18 -15.90 -13.24 -15.16
CA PRO A 18 -15.35 -12.37 -14.14
C PRO A 18 -13.94 -11.93 -14.53
N LYS A 19 -13.65 -10.63 -14.37
CA LYS A 19 -12.31 -10.11 -14.64
C LYS A 19 -11.29 -10.82 -13.76
N PRO A 20 -10.11 -11.18 -14.28
CA PRO A 20 -9.09 -11.86 -13.50
C PRO A 20 -8.70 -10.99 -12.28
N PRO A 21 -8.54 -11.60 -11.11
CA PRO A 21 -8.26 -10.87 -9.85
C PRO A 21 -6.93 -10.10 -9.89
N VAL A 22 -6.02 -10.49 -10.77
CA VAL A 22 -4.74 -9.81 -11.01
C VAL A 22 -4.93 -8.37 -11.44
N LEU A 23 -5.85 -8.11 -12.37
CA LEU A 23 -6.08 -6.76 -12.88
C LEU A 23 -6.47 -5.78 -11.76
N GLY A 24 -7.33 -6.21 -10.84
CA GLY A 24 -7.71 -5.38 -9.69
C GLY A 24 -6.56 -5.11 -8.72
N LYS A 25 -5.66 -6.08 -8.55
CA LYS A 25 -4.46 -5.91 -7.72
C LYS A 25 -3.43 -5.01 -8.41
N ARG A 26 -3.27 -5.18 -9.73
CA ARG A 26 -2.38 -4.35 -10.56
C ARG A 26 -2.80 -2.88 -10.50
N MET A 27 -4.08 -2.57 -10.74
CA MET A 27 -4.59 -1.20 -10.65
C MET A 27 -4.37 -0.57 -9.28
N LYS A 28 -4.62 -1.30 -8.19
CA LYS A 28 -4.35 -0.81 -6.83
C LYS A 28 -2.87 -0.56 -6.56
N LEU A 29 -1.99 -1.32 -7.18
CA LEU A 29 -0.56 -1.10 -7.06
C LEU A 29 -0.13 0.13 -7.86
N LEU A 30 -0.65 0.29 -9.09
CA LEU A 30 -0.41 1.47 -9.92
C LEU A 30 -0.84 2.76 -9.22
N ASP A 31 -2.06 2.81 -8.67
CA ASP A 31 -2.55 3.96 -7.89
C ASP A 31 -1.59 4.35 -6.75
N LYS A 32 -0.99 3.35 -6.09
CA LYS A 32 -0.03 3.60 -5.03
C LYS A 32 1.32 4.05 -5.55
N LEU A 33 1.79 3.49 -6.66
CA LEU A 33 3.04 3.90 -7.31
C LEU A 33 2.96 5.34 -7.81
N ASP A 34 1.82 5.75 -8.38
CA ASP A 34 1.58 7.15 -8.78
C ASP A 34 1.64 8.10 -7.58
N GLN A 35 1.10 7.68 -6.44
CA GLN A 35 1.23 8.46 -5.19
C GLN A 35 2.69 8.55 -4.72
N GLN A 36 3.46 7.47 -4.84
CA GLN A 36 4.89 7.48 -4.51
C GLN A 36 5.70 8.36 -5.46
N LEU A 37 5.34 8.35 -6.75
CA LEU A 37 5.95 9.23 -7.75
C LEU A 37 5.72 10.69 -7.41
N SER A 38 4.47 11.07 -7.16
CA SER A 38 4.10 12.43 -6.77
C SER A 38 4.78 12.86 -5.46
N LEU A 39 4.89 11.94 -4.48
CA LEU A 39 5.58 12.19 -3.23
C LEU A 39 7.08 12.43 -3.45
N ALA A 40 7.73 11.65 -4.31
CA ALA A 40 9.14 11.79 -4.65
C ALA A 40 9.42 13.11 -5.39
N GLU A 41 8.56 13.47 -6.34
CA GLU A 41 8.66 14.75 -7.07
C GLU A 41 8.51 15.95 -6.12
N CYS A 42 7.50 15.95 -5.26
CA CYS A 42 7.33 17.00 -4.24
C CYS A 42 8.52 17.09 -3.30
N MET A 43 9.10 15.95 -2.90
CA MET A 43 10.30 15.93 -2.04
C MET A 43 11.52 16.56 -2.74
N ILE A 44 11.69 16.31 -4.04
CA ILE A 44 12.79 16.89 -4.84
C ILE A 44 12.61 18.41 -4.95
N GLU A 45 11.38 18.86 -5.20
CA GLU A 45 11.02 20.27 -5.33
C GLU A 45 10.92 21.01 -3.99
N GLY A 46 11.04 20.29 -2.87
CA GLY A 46 10.90 20.87 -1.52
C GLY A 46 9.48 21.28 -1.15
N ARG A 47 8.47 20.71 -1.83
CA ARG A 47 7.05 20.95 -1.55
C ARG A 47 6.48 19.86 -0.65
N GLU A 48 5.48 20.22 0.16
CA GLU A 48 4.71 19.23 0.92
C GLU A 48 3.74 18.47 0.01
N PHE A 49 3.72 17.16 0.13
CA PHE A 49 2.75 16.30 -0.56
C PHE A 49 1.50 16.14 0.27
N GLU A 50 0.36 16.54 -0.28
CA GLU A 50 -0.94 16.40 0.37
C GLU A 50 -1.82 15.41 -0.41
N ALA A 51 -2.12 14.28 0.21
CA ALA A 51 -3.06 13.31 -0.33
C ALA A 51 -4.43 13.43 0.34
N TYR A 52 -5.48 13.43 -0.45
CA TYR A 52 -6.85 13.48 0.03
C TYR A 52 -7.62 12.24 -0.41
N LYS A 53 -8.42 11.72 0.52
CA LYS A 53 -9.33 10.62 0.23
C LYS A 53 -10.76 11.05 0.49
N GLU A 54 -11.62 10.82 -0.49
CA GLU A 54 -13.06 11.03 -0.31
C GLU A 54 -13.65 9.87 0.48
N ARG A 55 -14.36 10.21 1.53
CA ARG A 55 -15.10 9.26 2.34
C ARG A 55 -16.54 9.67 2.45
N SER A 56 -17.43 8.74 2.13
CA SER A 56 -18.86 8.96 2.35
C SER A 56 -19.16 8.76 3.84
N VAL A 57 -19.58 9.82 4.51
CA VAL A 57 -20.00 9.79 5.91
C VAL A 57 -21.50 10.04 5.95
N LYS A 58 -22.21 9.25 6.75
CA LYS A 58 -23.64 9.46 6.99
C LYS A 58 -23.79 10.57 8.02
N ASP A 59 -24.56 11.59 7.66
CA ASP A 59 -24.90 12.68 8.58
C ASP A 59 -25.83 12.11 9.67
N PRO A 60 -25.50 12.26 10.96
CA PRO A 60 -26.31 11.71 12.05
C PRO A 60 -27.68 12.40 12.18
N GLU A 61 -27.81 13.65 11.73
CA GLU A 61 -29.05 14.42 11.87
C GLU A 61 -30.01 14.23 10.70
N THR A 62 -29.47 14.23 9.45
CA THR A 62 -30.32 14.14 8.23
C THR A 62 -30.38 12.75 7.64
N GLY A 63 -29.45 11.85 8.05
CA GLY A 63 -29.31 10.50 7.49
C GLY A 63 -28.74 10.46 6.07
N GLU A 64 -28.44 11.60 5.47
CA GLU A 64 -27.89 11.72 4.14
C GLU A 64 -26.40 11.37 4.11
N ARG A 65 -25.92 10.86 2.97
CA ARG A 65 -24.50 10.58 2.76
C ARG A 65 -23.82 11.77 2.13
N LYS A 66 -22.94 12.43 2.90
CA LYS A 66 -22.06 13.51 2.42
C LYS A 66 -20.67 12.96 2.11
N LYS A 67 -20.12 13.37 0.98
CA LYS A 67 -18.71 13.08 0.64
C LYS A 67 -17.81 14.09 1.34
N ILE A 68 -16.97 13.62 2.24
CA ILE A 68 -15.99 14.44 2.95
C ILE A 68 -14.60 14.09 2.45
N ARG A 69 -13.83 15.09 2.05
CA ARG A 69 -12.42 14.94 1.70
C ARG A 69 -11.60 14.96 2.98
N ARG A 70 -10.89 13.89 3.24
CA ARG A 70 -10.01 13.80 4.42
C ARG A 70 -8.56 13.69 3.98
N ARG A 71 -7.72 14.56 4.51
CA ARG A 71 -6.25 14.47 4.34
C ARG A 71 -5.75 13.20 4.98
N TYR A 72 -4.85 12.49 4.31
CA TYR A 72 -4.13 11.36 4.87
C TYR A 72 -2.66 11.43 4.50
N ILE A 73 -1.82 10.85 5.35
CA ILE A 73 -0.38 10.84 5.17
C ILE A 73 -0.01 9.59 4.36
N VAL A 74 0.66 9.80 3.22
CA VAL A 74 1.24 8.73 2.43
C VAL A 74 2.63 8.42 2.99
N ARG A 75 2.84 7.17 3.37
CA ARG A 75 4.16 6.72 3.82
C ARG A 75 5.06 6.51 2.61
N PRO A 76 6.28 7.08 2.60
CA PRO A 76 7.21 6.84 1.53
C PRO A 76 7.64 5.36 1.48
N TRP A 77 7.81 4.85 0.27
CA TRP A 77 8.35 3.53 0.00
C TRP A 77 9.84 3.58 -0.30
N PHE A 78 10.41 4.76 -0.24
CA PHE A 78 11.83 5.02 -0.40
C PHE A 78 12.42 5.50 0.93
N TYR A 79 13.67 5.19 1.14
CA TYR A 79 14.44 5.60 2.30
C TYR A 79 15.88 5.87 1.86
N ASP A 80 16.59 6.63 2.67
CA ASP A 80 17.98 6.97 2.42
C ASP A 80 18.92 6.41 3.47
N SER A 81 20.15 6.14 3.07
CA SER A 81 21.27 5.85 3.93
C SER A 81 22.51 6.49 3.32
N ASN A 82 23.15 7.43 4.03
CA ASN A 82 24.33 8.15 3.57
C ASN A 82 24.15 8.80 2.18
N GLU A 83 23.06 9.54 2.00
CA GLU A 83 22.69 10.20 0.72
C GLU A 83 22.41 9.23 -0.44
N HIS A 84 22.36 7.95 -0.16
CA HIS A 84 22.04 6.89 -1.11
C HIS A 84 20.60 6.41 -0.89
N TYR A 85 19.77 6.47 -1.92
CA TYR A 85 18.35 6.16 -1.84
C TYR A 85 18.05 4.74 -2.31
N TYR A 86 17.09 4.12 -1.63
CA TYR A 86 16.56 2.79 -1.93
C TYR A 86 15.06 2.87 -2.07
N PHE A 87 14.48 2.07 -2.94
CA PHE A 87 13.05 1.99 -3.16
C PHE A 87 12.55 0.56 -3.00
N GLU A 88 11.48 0.36 -2.26
CA GLU A 88 10.85 -0.95 -2.06
C GLU A 88 9.40 -0.91 -2.54
N VAL A 89 9.04 -1.80 -3.45
CA VAL A 89 7.63 -1.97 -3.85
C VAL A 89 6.89 -2.73 -2.76
N ARG A 90 5.77 -2.19 -2.27
CA ARG A 90 5.02 -2.76 -1.17
C ARG A 90 3.58 -3.10 -1.54
N ILE A 91 3.14 -4.30 -1.19
CA ILE A 91 1.75 -4.75 -1.29
C ILE A 91 1.23 -4.98 0.12
N SER A 92 0.13 -4.30 0.48
CA SER A 92 -0.47 -4.39 1.83
C SER A 92 0.55 -4.14 2.96
N ASN A 93 1.42 -3.13 2.78
CA ASN A 93 2.51 -2.72 3.71
C ASN A 93 3.68 -3.72 3.83
N LYS A 94 3.73 -4.75 3.00
CA LYS A 94 4.85 -5.68 2.96
C LYS A 94 5.66 -5.45 1.70
N PRO A 95 7.00 -5.39 1.78
CA PRO A 95 7.84 -5.35 0.61
C PRO A 95 7.67 -6.65 -0.18
N ILE A 96 7.67 -6.54 -1.49
CA ILE A 96 7.68 -7.70 -2.38
C ILE A 96 9.09 -7.95 -2.87
N GLU A 97 9.44 -9.20 -3.01
CA GLU A 97 10.70 -9.59 -3.65
C GLU A 97 10.54 -9.46 -5.16
N LEU A 98 11.29 -8.55 -5.77
CA LEU A 98 11.33 -8.38 -7.21
C LEU A 98 12.16 -9.49 -7.85
N GLU A 99 13.28 -9.80 -7.20
CA GLU A 99 14.08 -10.99 -7.44
C GLU A 99 14.19 -11.77 -6.13
N LYS A 100 14.50 -13.05 -6.21
CA LYS A 100 14.60 -13.95 -5.05
C LYS A 100 15.58 -13.40 -4.01
N GLY A 101 15.05 -12.99 -2.85
CA GLY A 101 15.84 -12.41 -1.78
C GLY A 101 16.17 -10.91 -1.93
N CYS A 102 15.72 -10.25 -3.00
CA CYS A 102 15.98 -8.85 -3.28
C CYS A 102 14.69 -8.01 -3.31
N PRO A 103 14.24 -7.49 -2.17
CA PRO A 103 13.03 -6.65 -2.12
C PRO A 103 13.30 -5.17 -2.40
N ALA A 104 14.55 -4.72 -2.39
CA ALA A 104 14.92 -3.31 -2.54
C ALA A 104 15.59 -3.04 -3.88
N ILE A 105 15.25 -1.90 -4.46
CA ILE A 105 15.87 -1.36 -5.67
C ILE A 105 16.87 -0.29 -5.24
N ASP A 106 18.08 -0.38 -5.74
CA ASP A 106 19.09 0.65 -5.59
C ASP A 106 18.80 1.81 -6.54
N VAL A 107 18.56 2.99 -5.99
CA VAL A 107 18.24 4.21 -6.74
C VAL A 107 19.48 5.10 -6.90
N GLY A 108 20.35 5.08 -5.91
CA GLY A 108 21.51 5.98 -5.84
C GLY A 108 21.12 7.38 -5.43
N ALA A 109 21.23 8.34 -6.35
CA ALA A 109 20.92 9.74 -6.08
C ALA A 109 19.41 10.02 -5.96
N LYS A 110 19.04 10.98 -5.11
CA LYS A 110 17.65 11.45 -4.91
C LYS A 110 16.95 11.81 -6.23
N ALA A 111 17.67 12.43 -7.15
CA ALA A 111 17.12 12.85 -8.45
C ALA A 111 16.65 11.67 -9.34
N ASN A 112 17.17 10.47 -9.11
CA ASN A 112 16.82 9.28 -9.88
C ASN A 112 15.52 8.61 -9.40
N LEU A 113 15.00 8.96 -8.21
CA LEU A 113 13.79 8.37 -7.65
C LEU A 113 12.59 8.37 -8.62
N PRO A 114 12.21 9.50 -9.26
CA PRO A 114 11.07 9.50 -10.16
C PRO A 114 11.29 8.61 -11.38
N ALA A 115 12.51 8.55 -11.91
CA ALA A 115 12.85 7.71 -13.05
C ALA A 115 12.69 6.23 -12.71
N VAL A 116 13.21 5.79 -11.57
CA VAL A 116 13.09 4.40 -11.10
C VAL A 116 11.64 4.03 -10.84
N ILE A 117 10.86 4.90 -10.20
CA ILE A 117 9.43 4.65 -9.95
C ILE A 117 8.66 4.50 -11.27
N LYS A 118 8.94 5.31 -12.29
CA LYS A 118 8.33 5.20 -13.62
C LYS A 118 8.65 3.86 -14.29
N VAL A 119 9.89 3.39 -14.20
CA VAL A 119 10.27 2.06 -14.72
C VAL A 119 9.50 0.95 -14.01
N VAL A 120 9.29 1.05 -12.70
CA VAL A 120 8.49 0.09 -11.95
C VAL A 120 7.01 0.14 -12.37
N ILE A 121 6.46 1.32 -12.61
CA ILE A 121 5.09 1.49 -13.13
C ILE A 121 4.96 0.77 -14.48
N ASP A 122 5.87 0.99 -15.41
CA ASP A 122 5.89 0.33 -16.72
C ASP A 122 5.98 -1.19 -16.60
N ALA A 123 6.80 -1.71 -15.68
CA ALA A 123 6.92 -3.14 -15.42
C ALA A 123 5.60 -3.74 -14.88
N VAL A 124 4.92 -3.01 -13.98
CA VAL A 124 3.60 -3.43 -13.47
C VAL A 124 2.54 -3.42 -14.56
N GLU A 125 2.54 -2.42 -15.45
CA GLU A 125 1.61 -2.34 -16.57
C GLU A 125 1.81 -3.49 -17.56
N LYS A 126 3.05 -3.87 -17.83
CA LYS A 126 3.41 -5.03 -18.67
C LYS A 126 3.09 -6.37 -18.00
N GLY A 127 2.87 -6.37 -16.68
CA GLY A 127 2.50 -7.57 -15.94
C GLY A 127 3.68 -8.39 -15.43
N GLU A 128 4.88 -7.84 -15.41
CA GLU A 128 6.09 -8.53 -14.95
C GLU A 128 6.01 -8.90 -13.45
N LEU A 129 5.19 -8.19 -12.67
CA LEU A 129 4.98 -8.43 -11.24
C LEU A 129 3.70 -9.22 -10.91
N ASP A 130 3.04 -9.78 -11.91
CA ASP A 130 1.76 -10.49 -11.71
C ASP A 130 1.91 -11.75 -10.84
N GLU A 131 3.02 -12.46 -10.95
CA GLU A 131 3.32 -13.62 -10.12
C GLU A 131 3.42 -13.24 -8.64
N GLN A 132 4.13 -12.14 -8.35
CA GLN A 132 4.29 -11.61 -7.00
C GLN A 132 2.96 -11.06 -6.45
N LEU A 133 2.13 -10.48 -7.32
CA LEU A 133 0.79 -10.00 -6.96
C LEU A 133 -0.17 -11.15 -6.62
N LEU A 134 -0.03 -12.29 -7.28
CA LEU A 134 -0.84 -13.48 -7.04
C LEU A 134 -0.30 -14.35 -5.90
N ALA A 135 1.00 -14.26 -5.62
CA ALA A 135 1.63 -15.02 -4.54
C ALA A 135 0.89 -14.76 -3.22
N PRO A 136 0.56 -15.81 -2.45
CA PRO A 136 -0.02 -15.64 -1.13
C PRO A 136 0.97 -14.85 -0.27
N ALA A 137 0.50 -13.75 0.35
CA ALA A 137 1.33 -12.96 1.23
C ALA A 137 2.05 -13.90 2.23
N PRO A 138 3.38 -13.83 2.37
CA PRO A 138 4.10 -14.69 3.29
C PRO A 138 3.46 -14.56 4.66
N LYS A 139 2.97 -15.66 5.22
CA LYS A 139 2.43 -15.71 6.58
C LYS A 139 3.64 -15.47 7.50
N ILE A 140 3.84 -14.22 7.89
CA ILE A 140 4.78 -13.92 8.98
C ILE A 140 4.21 -14.62 10.19
N GLY A 141 4.88 -15.68 10.63
CA GLY A 141 4.55 -16.37 11.85
C GLY A 141 4.35 -15.34 12.95
N LYS A 142 3.22 -15.41 13.66
CA LYS A 142 3.02 -14.64 14.86
C LYS A 142 4.25 -14.87 15.73
N LYS A 143 5.06 -13.82 15.96
CA LYS A 143 6.07 -13.86 17.00
C LYS A 143 5.37 -14.33 18.26
N ALA A 144 5.75 -15.50 18.74
CA ALA A 144 5.31 -16.00 20.01
C ALA A 144 5.56 -14.88 21.03
N LYS A 145 4.52 -14.49 21.76
CA LYS A 145 4.67 -13.67 22.95
C LYS A 145 5.57 -14.46 23.86
N THR A 146 6.80 -14.03 24.01
CA THR A 146 7.64 -14.49 25.12
C THR A 146 6.97 -13.94 26.39
N ASP A 147 6.35 -14.83 27.12
CA ASP A 147 5.90 -14.58 28.49
C ASP A 147 7.11 -14.10 29.28
N LYS A 148 7.04 -12.86 29.72
CA LYS A 148 7.93 -12.36 30.76
C LYS A 148 7.48 -12.99 32.07
N THR A 149 8.02 -14.16 32.38
CA THR A 149 7.98 -14.72 33.73
C THR A 149 8.80 -13.81 34.62
N SER A 150 8.10 -13.15 35.50
CA SER A 150 8.66 -12.34 36.57
C SER A 150 9.46 -13.23 37.51
N ALA A 151 10.77 -13.14 37.46
CA ALA A 151 11.60 -13.63 38.55
C ALA A 151 11.62 -12.53 39.62
N ASN A 152 10.79 -12.71 40.61
CA ASN A 152 10.82 -11.97 41.86
C ASN A 152 11.92 -12.64 42.73
N THR A 153 13.08 -12.02 42.82
CA THR A 153 14.12 -12.45 43.77
C THR A 153 14.08 -11.55 44.97
N GLU A 154 13.71 -12.20 46.08
CA GLU A 154 13.69 -11.70 47.44
C GLU A 154 15.01 -10.97 47.81
N LYS A 155 14.84 -9.76 48.31
CA LYS A 155 15.86 -9.08 49.10
C LYS A 155 15.76 -9.56 50.56
N GLN A 156 16.61 -10.46 50.94
CA GLN A 156 16.87 -10.68 52.36
C GLN A 156 17.69 -9.53 52.93
N ALA A 157 17.07 -8.87 53.88
CA ALA A 157 17.71 -7.88 54.74
C ALA A 157 18.51 -8.58 55.83
N THR A 158 19.80 -8.44 55.83
CA THR A 158 20.61 -8.73 57.02
C THR A 158 21.01 -7.42 57.70
N LYS A 159 20.49 -7.21 58.89
CA LYS A 159 20.96 -6.24 59.87
C LYS A 159 22.26 -6.76 60.52
N PRO A 160 23.26 -5.98 60.75
CA PRO A 160 24.23 -6.22 61.79
C PRO A 160 23.90 -5.43 63.05
N SER A 161 23.75 -6.14 64.17
CA SER A 161 23.92 -5.56 65.53
C SER A 161 25.38 -5.36 65.83
N LYS A 162 25.72 -4.23 66.21
CA LYS A 162 26.40 -3.75 67.40
C LYS A 162 27.12 -2.42 67.07
#